data_d1a6d7688afcdd9974a4fe828a157f30
#
_entry.id   d1a6d7688afcdd9974a4fe828a157f30
#
_cell.length_a   1.000
_cell.length_b   1.000
_cell.length_c   1.000
_cell.angle_alpha   90.00
_cell.angle_beta   90.00
_cell.angle_gamma   90.00
#
_symmetry.space_group_name_H-M   'P 1'
#
loop_
_entity.id
_entity.type
_entity.pdbx_description
1 polymer ?
#
loop_
_entity_poly.entity_id
_entity_poly.type
_entity_poly.pdbx_seq_one_letter_code
_entity_poly.pdbx_strand_id
1 'polypeptide(L)'
;ERVVPVGRLDYDTSGALIMSNDGEFINLITHPRHKINKTYIAKIGGKLEDRHLKILRSGVRIDNYKTAPAEVNIVKNKNKSSNTLVRLTIHEGKNRQIRRMFEALGYEVLKLKREAIEDLTLEGLKKGEYRVLTIHEVKKLINKANNGEK
;
A
#
# COMPACT_ATOMS: atom_id res chain seq x y z
N GLU A 1 19.01 -14.61 -15.23
CA GLU A 1 18.86 -14.91 -13.82
C GLU A 1 17.40 -14.88 -13.39
N ARG A 2 17.08 -15.72 -12.44
CA ARG A 2 15.70 -15.84 -11.96
C ARG A 2 15.42 -14.79 -10.90
N VAL A 3 14.38 -13.97 -11.12
CA VAL A 3 13.91 -13.00 -10.12
C VAL A 3 12.60 -13.48 -9.50
N VAL A 4 12.35 -13.08 -8.26
CA VAL A 4 11.14 -13.42 -7.54
C VAL A 4 10.51 -12.14 -6.97
N PRO A 5 9.19 -12.15 -6.68
CA PRO A 5 8.53 -11.00 -6.10
C PRO A 5 9.07 -10.66 -4.71
N VAL A 6 9.20 -9.37 -4.43
CA VAL A 6 9.51 -8.84 -3.10
C VAL A 6 8.17 -8.53 -2.44
N GLY A 7 7.70 -9.45 -1.61
CA GLY A 7 6.35 -9.40 -1.09
C GLY A 7 5.35 -9.90 -2.12
N ARG A 8 4.10 -9.53 -1.95
CA ARG A 8 3.04 -9.99 -2.83
C ARG A 8 1.90 -9.01 -2.93
N LEU A 9 1.20 -9.06 -4.04
CA LEU A 9 -0.09 -8.41 -4.24
C LEU A 9 -1.17 -9.49 -4.17
N ASP A 10 -2.31 -9.20 -3.54
CA ASP A 10 -3.44 -10.11 -3.57
C ASP A 10 -3.96 -10.24 -5.00
N TYR A 11 -4.67 -11.35 -5.30
CA TYR A 11 -5.16 -11.62 -6.65
C TYR A 11 -6.05 -10.51 -7.22
N ASP A 12 -6.75 -9.77 -6.36
CA ASP A 12 -7.63 -8.68 -6.73
C ASP A 12 -7.06 -7.28 -6.45
N THR A 13 -5.75 -7.20 -6.28
CA THR A 13 -5.01 -5.94 -6.11
C THR A 13 -4.00 -5.81 -7.24
N SER A 14 -4.02 -4.66 -7.92
CA SER A 14 -3.05 -4.35 -8.99
C SER A 14 -1.98 -3.40 -8.47
N GLY A 15 -1.00 -3.09 -9.31
CA GLY A 15 -0.07 -2.01 -9.05
C GLY A 15 1.38 -2.43 -8.92
N ALA A 16 2.12 -1.65 -8.14
CA ALA A 16 3.57 -1.76 -8.02
C ALA A 16 4.01 -3.03 -7.30
N LEU A 17 4.96 -3.73 -7.90
CA LEU A 17 5.58 -4.93 -7.34
C LEU A 17 7.07 -4.91 -7.68
N ILE A 18 7.91 -5.05 -6.65
CA ILE A 18 9.35 -5.13 -6.85
C ILE A 18 9.73 -6.59 -7.06
N MET A 19 10.64 -6.85 -8.01
CA MET A 19 11.20 -8.17 -8.27
C MET A 19 12.69 -8.13 -7.98
N SER A 20 13.24 -9.18 -7.40
CA SER A 20 14.67 -9.25 -7.09
C SER A 20 15.16 -10.68 -7.06
N ASN A 21 16.46 -10.87 -7.26
CA ASN A 21 17.15 -12.14 -7.06
C ASN A 21 18.03 -12.13 -5.81
N ASP A 22 18.00 -11.05 -5.04
CA ASP A 22 18.83 -10.88 -3.84
C ASP A 22 18.00 -11.20 -2.59
N GLY A 23 18.26 -12.35 -1.96
CA GLY A 23 17.52 -12.80 -0.78
C GLY A 23 17.64 -11.87 0.42
N GLU A 24 18.79 -11.25 0.63
CA GLU A 24 18.98 -10.30 1.74
C GLU A 24 18.12 -9.06 1.54
N PHE A 25 18.11 -8.53 0.33
CA PHE A 25 17.28 -7.37 -0.02
C PHE A 25 15.78 -7.71 0.14
N ILE A 26 15.35 -8.87 -0.36
CA ILE A 26 13.96 -9.33 -0.24
C ILE A 26 13.55 -9.36 1.23
N ASN A 27 14.36 -10.00 2.07
CA ASN A 27 14.08 -10.12 3.49
C ASN A 27 14.04 -8.75 4.19
N LEU A 28 14.98 -7.87 3.85
CA LEU A 28 15.06 -6.54 4.42
C LEU A 28 13.79 -5.72 4.13
N ILE A 29 13.31 -5.76 2.89
CA ILE A 29 12.15 -4.97 2.46
C ILE A 29 10.84 -5.57 2.96
N THR A 30 10.74 -6.89 3.06
CA THR A 30 9.48 -7.56 3.43
C THR A 30 9.28 -7.75 4.93
N HIS A 31 10.33 -7.65 5.73
CA HIS A 31 10.19 -7.87 7.17
C HIS A 31 9.39 -6.74 7.83
N PRO A 32 8.32 -7.07 8.58
CA PRO A 32 7.41 -6.03 9.14
C PRO A 32 8.09 -4.99 10.04
N ARG A 33 9.16 -5.35 10.74
CA ARG A 33 9.86 -4.41 11.64
C ARG A 33 10.51 -3.24 10.90
N HIS A 34 10.77 -3.37 9.60
CA HIS A 34 11.43 -2.31 8.82
C HIS A 34 10.48 -1.22 8.33
N LYS A 35 9.18 -1.42 8.49
CA LYS A 35 8.14 -0.40 8.27
C LYS A 35 8.23 0.32 6.92
N ILE A 36 8.37 -0.43 5.85
CA ILE A 36 8.35 0.12 4.50
C ILE A 36 6.94 0.61 4.18
N ASN A 37 6.83 1.89 3.83
CA ASN A 37 5.55 2.50 3.49
C ASN A 37 5.07 2.07 2.12
N LYS A 38 3.80 1.73 2.02
CA LYS A 38 3.13 1.37 0.78
C LYS A 38 1.92 2.26 0.62
N THR A 39 1.80 2.87 -0.54
CA THR A 39 0.68 3.78 -0.84
C THR A 39 -0.28 3.11 -1.81
N TYR A 40 -1.54 3.12 -1.43
CA TYR A 40 -2.62 2.52 -2.21
C TYR A 40 -3.65 3.56 -2.59
N ILE A 41 -4.32 3.33 -3.71
CA ILE A 41 -5.56 4.02 -4.02
C ILE A 41 -6.68 2.98 -4.01
N ALA A 42 -7.72 3.27 -3.24
CA ALA A 42 -8.88 2.40 -3.09
C ALA A 42 -10.12 3.12 -3.62
N LYS A 43 -10.89 2.43 -4.45
CA LYS A 43 -12.22 2.88 -4.84
C LYS A 43 -13.21 2.15 -3.95
N ILE A 44 -13.94 2.91 -3.14
CA ILE A 44 -14.93 2.33 -2.22
C ILE A 44 -16.34 2.69 -2.66
N GLY A 45 -17.29 1.82 -2.37
CA GLY A 45 -18.70 2.08 -2.63
C GLY A 45 -19.24 3.12 -1.67
N GLY A 46 -19.93 4.13 -2.22
CA GLY A 46 -20.56 5.16 -1.42
C GLY A 46 -19.62 6.29 -1.00
N LYS A 47 -20.15 7.16 -0.16
CA LYS A 47 -19.43 8.32 0.35
C LYS A 47 -18.76 8.00 1.69
N LEU A 48 -17.48 8.27 1.78
CA LEU A 48 -16.74 8.10 3.03
C LEU A 48 -17.10 9.26 4.00
N GLU A 49 -17.65 8.91 5.14
CA GLU A 49 -17.99 9.89 6.17
C GLU A 49 -16.76 10.37 6.92
N ASP A 50 -16.78 11.65 7.36
CA ASP A 50 -15.63 12.24 8.07
C ASP A 50 -15.25 11.46 9.32
N ARG A 51 -16.22 10.95 10.07
CA ARG A 51 -15.96 10.15 11.29
C ARG A 51 -15.18 8.87 10.96
N HIS A 52 -15.48 8.24 9.83
CA HIS A 52 -14.79 7.04 9.38
C HIS A 52 -13.38 7.35 8.87
N LEU A 53 -13.22 8.51 8.21
CA LEU A 53 -11.90 8.97 7.78
C LEU A 53 -10.97 9.16 8.99
N LYS A 54 -11.47 9.73 10.06
CA LYS A 54 -10.71 9.89 11.30
C LYS A 54 -10.30 8.55 11.91
N ILE A 55 -11.19 7.57 11.88
CA ILE A 55 -10.91 6.22 12.40
C ILE A 55 -9.82 5.56 11.55
N LEU A 56 -9.91 5.67 10.21
CA LEU A 56 -8.88 5.13 9.32
C LEU A 56 -7.50 5.70 9.65
N ARG A 57 -7.44 7.00 9.92
CA ARG A 57 -6.18 7.69 10.26
C ARG A 57 -5.61 7.28 11.61
N SER A 58 -6.46 7.05 12.60
CA SER A 58 -6.01 6.71 13.96
C SER A 58 -5.81 5.23 14.18
N GLY A 59 -6.42 4.39 13.38
CA GLY A 59 -6.35 2.94 13.48
C GLY A 59 -7.71 2.30 13.60
N VAL A 60 -7.91 1.21 12.87
CA VAL A 60 -9.18 0.48 12.80
C VAL A 60 -9.03 -0.82 13.57
N ARG A 61 -10.02 -1.14 14.40
CA ARG A 61 -10.05 -2.45 15.05
C ARG A 61 -10.58 -3.48 14.07
N ILE A 62 -9.75 -4.48 13.79
CA ILE A 62 -10.09 -5.61 12.91
C ILE A 62 -9.88 -6.88 13.73
N ASP A 63 -10.97 -7.62 13.94
CA ASP A 63 -10.95 -8.85 14.76
C ASP A 63 -10.27 -8.59 16.11
N ASN A 64 -9.08 -9.15 16.33
CA ASN A 64 -8.39 -9.08 17.60
C ASN A 64 -7.20 -8.11 17.63
N TYR A 65 -7.08 -7.23 16.63
CA TYR A 65 -6.01 -6.23 16.64
C TYR A 65 -6.51 -4.88 16.10
N LYS A 66 -5.74 -3.83 16.40
CA LYS A 66 -5.99 -2.49 15.90
C LYS A 66 -4.87 -2.12 14.94
N THR A 67 -5.23 -1.63 13.73
CA THR A 67 -4.23 -1.23 12.75
C THR A 67 -3.45 -0.01 13.24
N ALA A 68 -2.22 0.13 12.76
CA ALA A 68 -1.40 1.30 13.06
C ALA A 68 -2.01 2.55 12.43
N PRO A 69 -1.70 3.75 12.95
CA PRO A 69 -2.09 4.99 12.29
C PRO A 69 -1.63 5.02 10.84
N ALA A 70 -2.46 5.57 9.98
CA ALA A 70 -2.20 5.63 8.55
C ALA A 70 -2.43 7.04 8.01
N GLU A 71 -1.74 7.37 6.92
CA GLU A 71 -2.06 8.58 6.16
C GLU A 71 -3.23 8.22 5.25
N VAL A 72 -4.30 8.98 5.33
CA VAL A 72 -5.51 8.72 4.54
C VAL A 72 -6.07 10.04 4.03
N ASN A 73 -6.27 10.13 2.72
CA ASN A 73 -6.82 11.32 2.09
C ASN A 73 -7.82 10.94 1.00
N ILE A 74 -8.89 11.71 0.90
CA ILE A 74 -9.86 11.54 -0.17
C ILE A 74 -9.31 12.19 -1.43
N VAL A 75 -9.32 11.46 -2.53
CA VAL A 75 -8.91 11.96 -3.84
C VAL A 75 -10.14 12.57 -4.52
N LYS A 76 -10.00 13.80 -5.02
CA LYS A 76 -11.09 14.44 -5.74
C LYS A 76 -11.49 13.61 -6.96
N ASN A 77 -12.75 13.23 -7.01
CA ASN A 77 -13.30 12.48 -8.13
C ASN A 77 -13.99 13.46 -9.10
N LYS A 78 -13.35 13.70 -10.23
CA LYS A 78 -13.87 14.63 -11.25
C LYS A 78 -15.15 14.11 -11.93
N ASN A 79 -15.42 12.83 -11.82
CA ASN A 79 -16.53 12.18 -12.54
C ASN A 79 -17.84 12.18 -11.76
N LYS A 80 -17.93 12.86 -10.63
CA LYS A 80 -19.13 12.94 -9.77
C LYS A 80 -19.77 11.58 -9.47
N SER A 81 -18.96 10.54 -9.40
CA SER A 81 -19.42 9.21 -9.03
C SER A 81 -19.90 9.21 -7.58
N SER A 82 -20.87 8.37 -7.26
CA SER A 82 -21.29 8.13 -5.88
C SER A 82 -20.24 7.38 -5.06
N ASN A 83 -19.21 6.86 -5.73
CA ASN A 83 -18.11 6.15 -5.08
C ASN A 83 -17.00 7.13 -4.68
N THR A 84 -16.21 6.75 -3.69
CA THR A 84 -15.10 7.58 -3.19
C THR A 84 -13.77 6.94 -3.55
N LEU A 85 -12.82 7.77 -4.00
CA LEU A 85 -11.42 7.37 -4.18
C LEU A 85 -10.64 7.82 -2.96
N VAL A 86 -9.92 6.90 -2.33
CA VAL A 86 -9.18 7.15 -1.10
C VAL A 86 -7.73 6.71 -1.30
N ARG A 87 -6.80 7.60 -0.96
CA ARG A 87 -5.37 7.26 -0.97
C ARG A 87 -4.92 6.98 0.46
N LEU A 88 -4.32 5.81 0.67
CA LEU A 88 -3.83 5.39 1.99
C LEU A 88 -2.37 5.02 1.91
N THR A 89 -1.60 5.44 2.94
CA THR A 89 -0.22 4.98 3.12
C THR A 89 -0.15 4.22 4.42
N ILE A 90 0.26 2.96 4.34
CA ILE A 90 0.42 2.07 5.48
C ILE A 90 1.80 1.42 5.44
N HIS A 91 2.33 1.04 6.60
CA HIS A 91 3.57 0.27 6.68
C HIS A 91 3.34 -1.19 7.06
N GLU A 92 2.15 -1.51 7.53
CA GLU A 92 1.77 -2.90 7.83
C GLU A 92 1.45 -3.66 6.54
N GLY A 93 1.46 -4.97 6.62
CA GLY A 93 1.13 -5.82 5.48
C GLY A 93 0.33 -7.04 5.86
N LYS A 94 -0.61 -6.90 6.79
CA LYS A 94 -1.45 -8.01 7.22
C LYS A 94 -2.40 -8.41 6.08
N ASN A 95 -2.78 -9.69 6.07
CA ASN A 95 -3.59 -10.25 4.99
C ASN A 95 -4.83 -9.42 4.71
N ARG A 96 -4.97 -8.94 3.47
CA ARG A 96 -6.11 -8.17 2.96
C ARG A 96 -6.46 -6.97 3.85
N GLN A 97 -5.43 -6.35 4.44
CA GLN A 97 -5.60 -5.34 5.49
C GLN A 97 -6.50 -4.17 5.08
N ILE A 98 -6.23 -3.55 3.93
CA ILE A 98 -7.00 -2.36 3.50
C ILE A 98 -8.47 -2.72 3.29
N ARG A 99 -8.74 -3.85 2.63
CA ARG A 99 -10.11 -4.33 2.42
C ARG A 99 -10.83 -4.54 3.73
N ARG A 100 -10.15 -5.15 4.70
CA ARG A 100 -10.72 -5.42 6.02
C ARG A 100 -10.94 -4.14 6.84
N MET A 101 -10.06 -3.15 6.69
CA MET A 101 -10.23 -1.85 7.34
C MET A 101 -11.53 -1.18 6.88
N PHE A 102 -11.75 -1.14 5.57
CA PHE A 102 -12.99 -0.55 5.03
C PHE A 102 -14.22 -1.38 5.37
N GLU A 103 -14.14 -2.69 5.28
CA GLU A 103 -15.26 -3.59 5.63
C GLU A 103 -15.69 -3.41 7.08
N ALA A 104 -14.73 -3.23 7.99
CA ALA A 104 -15.02 -3.01 9.41
C ALA A 104 -15.83 -1.71 9.65
N LEU A 105 -15.72 -0.76 8.73
CA LEU A 105 -16.46 0.51 8.78
C LEU A 105 -17.72 0.50 7.91
N GLY A 106 -18.03 -0.62 7.26
CA GLY A 106 -19.23 -0.77 6.44
C GLY A 106 -19.08 -0.41 4.98
N TYR A 107 -17.85 -0.34 4.47
CA TYR A 107 -17.58 -0.01 3.06
C TYR A 107 -17.03 -1.21 2.31
N GLU A 108 -17.42 -1.35 1.04
CA GLU A 108 -16.85 -2.35 0.13
C GLU A 108 -15.77 -1.71 -0.71
N VAL A 109 -14.61 -2.35 -0.81
CA VAL A 109 -13.54 -1.92 -1.70
C VAL A 109 -13.78 -2.51 -3.08
N LEU A 110 -14.12 -1.65 -4.04
CA LEU A 110 -14.44 -2.04 -5.42
C LEU A 110 -13.19 -2.24 -6.27
N LYS A 111 -12.16 -1.42 -6.04
CA LYS A 111 -10.85 -1.52 -6.70
C LYS A 111 -9.77 -1.13 -5.73
N LEU A 112 -8.62 -1.80 -5.82
CA LEU A 112 -7.46 -1.50 -5.01
C LEU A 112 -6.20 -1.61 -5.86
N LYS A 113 -5.38 -0.55 -5.83
CA LYS A 113 -4.13 -0.47 -6.59
C LYS A 113 -3.03 0.04 -5.68
N ARG A 114 -1.89 -0.66 -5.66
CA ARG A 114 -0.71 -0.14 -4.98
C ARG A 114 0.02 0.81 -5.92
N GLU A 115 0.02 2.10 -5.59
CA GLU A 115 0.64 3.14 -6.40
C GLU A 115 2.13 3.28 -6.17
N ALA A 116 2.58 3.02 -4.93
CA ALA A 116 3.96 3.27 -4.56
C ALA A 116 4.45 2.36 -3.45
N ILE A 117 5.75 2.11 -3.44
CA ILE A 117 6.49 1.47 -2.36
C ILE A 117 7.57 2.48 -1.99
N GLU A 118 7.43 3.14 -0.83
CA GLU A 118 8.19 4.34 -0.46
C GLU A 118 8.06 5.36 -1.61
N ASP A 119 9.18 5.86 -2.13
CA ASP A 119 9.18 6.85 -3.21
C ASP A 119 9.10 6.22 -4.62
N LEU A 120 9.11 4.89 -4.72
CA LEU A 120 9.02 4.21 -6.00
C LEU A 120 7.58 4.17 -6.48
N THR A 121 7.31 4.82 -7.61
CA THR A 121 5.97 4.93 -8.19
C THR A 121 5.89 4.18 -9.52
N LEU A 122 4.69 4.13 -10.08
CA LEU A 122 4.44 3.53 -11.40
C LEU A 122 4.56 4.54 -12.54
N GLU A 123 5.03 5.76 -12.26
CA GLU A 123 5.15 6.80 -13.27
C GLU A 123 5.97 6.31 -14.47
N GLY A 124 5.42 6.51 -15.66
CA GLY A 124 6.05 6.08 -16.92
C GLY A 124 5.87 4.62 -17.27
N LEU A 125 5.20 3.82 -16.44
CA LEU A 125 4.96 2.40 -16.69
C LEU A 125 3.51 2.15 -17.03
N LYS A 126 3.30 1.39 -18.11
CA LYS A 126 1.98 0.84 -18.45
C LYS A 126 1.82 -0.52 -17.79
N LYS A 127 0.56 -0.99 -17.72
CA LYS A 127 0.25 -2.30 -17.17
C LYS A 127 1.09 -3.39 -17.84
N GLY A 128 1.73 -4.22 -17.00
CA GLY A 128 2.59 -5.31 -17.47
C GLY A 128 4.01 -4.93 -17.78
N GLU A 129 4.33 -3.63 -17.79
CA GLU A 129 5.69 -3.16 -18.03
C GLU A 129 6.54 -3.20 -16.76
N TYR A 130 7.85 -3.25 -16.94
CA TYR A 130 8.79 -3.16 -15.84
C TYR A 130 9.94 -2.21 -16.19
N ARG A 131 10.65 -1.75 -15.18
CA ARG A 131 11.91 -1.02 -15.33
C ARG A 131 12.91 -1.50 -14.28
N VAL A 132 14.17 -1.32 -14.56
CA VAL A 132 15.23 -1.65 -13.61
C VAL A 132 15.41 -0.49 -12.63
N LEU A 133 15.48 -0.80 -11.33
CA LEU A 133 15.76 0.22 -10.32
C LEU A 133 17.21 0.68 -10.41
N THR A 134 17.44 1.97 -10.21
CA THR A 134 18.79 2.50 -10.13
C THR A 134 19.45 2.10 -8.81
N ILE A 135 20.78 2.13 -8.78
CA ILE A 135 21.53 1.85 -7.54
C ILE A 135 21.11 2.84 -6.44
N HIS A 136 20.87 4.09 -6.79
CA HIS A 136 20.41 5.11 -5.84
C HIS A 136 19.06 4.75 -5.23
N GLU A 137 18.11 4.30 -6.05
CA GLU A 137 16.79 3.87 -5.59
C GLU A 137 16.89 2.69 -4.63
N VAL A 138 17.72 1.69 -4.94
CA VAL A 138 17.94 0.53 -4.08
C VAL A 138 18.54 0.94 -2.75
N LYS A 139 19.58 1.79 -2.76
CA LYS A 139 20.22 2.29 -1.53
C LYS A 139 19.24 3.06 -0.67
N LYS A 140 18.38 3.86 -1.28
CA LYS A 140 17.38 4.64 -0.57
C LYS A 140 16.38 3.74 0.16
N LEU A 141 15.94 2.65 -0.48
CA LEU A 141 15.07 1.66 0.15
C LEU A 141 15.77 0.96 1.32
N ILE A 142 17.01 0.54 1.14
CA ILE A 142 17.80 -0.12 2.18
C ILE A 142 17.96 0.81 3.39
N ASN A 143 18.29 2.07 3.16
CA ASN A 143 18.43 3.04 4.23
C ASN A 143 17.11 3.25 4.98
N LYS A 144 16.02 3.31 4.26
CA LYS A 144 14.69 3.48 4.85
C LYS A 144 14.33 2.28 5.73
N ALA A 145 14.60 1.07 5.25
CA ALA A 145 14.34 -0.16 5.99
C ALA A 145 15.15 -0.19 7.30
N ASN A 146 16.43 0.17 7.23
CA ASN A 146 17.30 0.19 8.41
C ASN A 146 16.88 1.24 9.43
N ASN A 147 16.37 2.39 8.99
CA ASN A 147 15.90 3.45 9.87
C ASN A 147 14.53 3.17 10.47
N GLY A 148 13.72 2.33 9.83
CA GLY A 148 12.40 1.96 10.30
C GLY A 148 12.38 1.11 11.56
N GLU A 149 13.52 0.57 11.97
CA GLU A 149 13.67 -0.23 13.19
C GLU A 149 13.65 0.60 14.48
N LYS A 150 13.80 1.89 14.34
CA LYS A 150 13.89 2.80 15.50
C LYS A 150 12.52 3.22 16.03
#